data_4b129f986e1dbca6e9efc4df8000b7b9
#
_entry.id   4b129f986e1dbca6e9efc4df8000b7b9
#
_cell.length_a   1.000
_cell.length_b   1.000
_cell.length_c   1.000
_cell.angle_alpha   90.00
_cell.angle_beta   90.00
_cell.angle_gamma   90.00
#
_symmetry.space_group_name_H-M   'P 1'
#
loop_
_entity.id
_entity.type
_entity.pdbx_description
1 polymer ?
#
loop_
_entity_poly.entity_id
_entity_poly.type
_entity_poly.pdbx_seq_one_letter_code
_entity_poly.pdbx_strand_id
1 'polypeptide(L)'
;YNVPSIEEFANRIKTTLKKYPYIVAELNGKIVGYAYAGVFKGRKAYDWSVETSIYIRLDNHGNGIGRRLYEKLEEILAKQGVTNVNACIAYTEHEDKHLHNDSVYFHKKLGYKTVGIFHKCAYKFDKWYDMIWMEKFIAEHNADPNDIIPYPMLNC
;
A
#
# COMPACT_ATOMS: atom_id res chain seq x y z
N TYR A 1 3.00 -21.69 -1.10
CA TYR A 1 2.51 -20.33 -1.33
C TYR A 1 1.36 -20.41 -2.32
N ASN A 2 0.15 -20.27 -1.82
CA ASN A 2 -1.03 -20.34 -2.65
C ASN A 2 -1.25 -18.99 -3.33
N VAL A 3 -1.16 -19.00 -4.66
CA VAL A 3 -1.62 -17.86 -5.46
C VAL A 3 -3.15 -17.84 -5.35
N PRO A 4 -3.78 -16.70 -5.01
CA PRO A 4 -5.23 -16.63 -4.95
C PRO A 4 -5.84 -16.90 -6.31
N SER A 5 -7.02 -17.53 -6.34
CA SER A 5 -7.78 -17.72 -7.56
C SER A 5 -8.26 -16.36 -8.12
N ILE A 6 -8.66 -16.34 -9.40
CA ILE A 6 -9.25 -15.13 -10.02
C ILE A 6 -10.47 -14.66 -9.23
N GLU A 7 -11.31 -15.58 -8.76
CA GLU A 7 -12.50 -15.28 -7.97
C GLU A 7 -12.14 -14.66 -6.61
N GLU A 8 -11.18 -15.24 -5.90
CA GLU A 8 -10.68 -14.69 -4.63
C GLU A 8 -10.10 -13.30 -4.80
N PHE A 9 -9.32 -13.09 -5.86
CA PHE A 9 -8.72 -11.78 -6.16
C PHE A 9 -9.80 -10.75 -6.49
N ALA A 10 -10.80 -11.11 -7.31
CA ALA A 10 -11.93 -10.25 -7.64
C ALA A 10 -12.74 -9.87 -6.39
N ASN A 11 -12.93 -10.81 -5.47
CA ASN A 11 -13.63 -10.55 -4.20
C ASN A 11 -12.84 -9.60 -3.29
N ARG A 12 -11.52 -9.72 -3.25
CA ARG A 12 -10.64 -8.79 -2.52
C ARG A 12 -10.78 -7.36 -3.05
N ILE A 13 -10.79 -7.19 -4.37
CA ILE A 13 -10.98 -5.89 -5.01
C ILE A 13 -12.34 -5.31 -4.65
N LYS A 14 -13.42 -6.09 -4.78
CA LYS A 14 -14.78 -5.66 -4.43
C LYS A 14 -14.91 -5.23 -2.97
N THR A 15 -14.32 -6.00 -2.06
CA THR A 15 -14.33 -5.69 -0.63
C THR A 15 -13.58 -4.40 -0.33
N THR A 16 -12.42 -4.21 -0.94
CA THR A 16 -11.63 -2.97 -0.80
C THR A 16 -12.43 -1.77 -1.28
N LEU A 17 -13.03 -1.85 -2.46
CA LEU A 17 -13.77 -0.75 -3.09
C LEU A 17 -15.02 -0.30 -2.32
N LYS A 18 -15.50 -1.08 -1.36
CA LYS A 18 -16.58 -0.63 -0.47
C LYS A 18 -16.18 0.56 0.41
N LYS A 19 -14.90 0.70 0.72
CA LYS A 19 -14.41 1.75 1.61
C LYS A 19 -13.23 2.53 1.04
N TYR A 20 -12.32 1.87 0.32
CA TYR A 20 -11.05 2.44 -0.12
C TYR A 20 -10.86 2.34 -1.63
N PRO A 21 -10.00 3.20 -2.21
CA PRO A 21 -9.66 3.11 -3.62
C PRO A 21 -8.81 1.88 -3.93
N TYR A 22 -9.03 1.32 -5.09
CA TYR A 22 -8.20 0.32 -5.75
C TYR A 22 -7.97 0.81 -7.17
N ILE A 23 -6.76 1.23 -7.51
CA ILE A 23 -6.45 1.88 -8.78
C ILE A 23 -5.43 1.07 -9.57
N VAL A 24 -5.51 1.17 -10.88
CA VAL A 24 -4.61 0.48 -11.80
C VAL A 24 -3.89 1.48 -12.71
N ALA A 25 -2.69 1.09 -13.13
CA ALA A 25 -1.96 1.77 -14.19
C ALA A 25 -2.08 0.95 -15.47
N GLU A 26 -2.52 1.61 -16.53
CA GLU A 26 -2.67 1.01 -17.85
C GLU A 26 -1.68 1.67 -18.82
N LEU A 27 -0.97 0.86 -19.59
CA LEU A 27 -0.03 1.30 -20.60
C LEU A 27 -0.28 0.51 -21.90
N ASN A 28 -0.59 1.22 -22.98
CA ASN A 28 -0.87 0.60 -24.30
C ASN A 28 -1.96 -0.49 -24.21
N GLY A 29 -3.03 -0.25 -23.46
CA GLY A 29 -4.15 -1.17 -23.30
C GLY A 29 -3.89 -2.33 -22.33
N LYS A 30 -2.75 -2.36 -21.64
CA LYS A 30 -2.38 -3.41 -20.67
C LYS A 30 -2.24 -2.85 -19.27
N ILE A 31 -2.74 -3.58 -18.28
CA ILE A 31 -2.53 -3.25 -16.88
C ILE A 31 -1.10 -3.62 -16.51
N VAL A 32 -0.31 -2.64 -16.06
CA VAL A 32 1.10 -2.79 -15.71
C VAL A 32 1.38 -2.63 -14.22
N GLY A 33 0.39 -2.24 -13.45
CA GLY A 33 0.50 -2.12 -12.00
C GLY A 33 -0.81 -1.74 -11.35
N TYR A 34 -0.85 -1.84 -10.03
CA TYR A 34 -1.98 -1.41 -9.22
C TYR A 34 -1.53 -0.94 -7.84
N ALA A 35 -2.37 -0.13 -7.21
CA ALA A 35 -2.20 0.27 -5.82
C ALA A 35 -3.56 0.37 -5.14
N TYR A 36 -3.59 0.07 -3.86
CA TYR A 36 -4.82 0.13 -3.08
C TYR A 36 -4.53 0.44 -1.61
N ALA A 37 -5.57 0.80 -0.89
CA ALA A 37 -5.53 0.94 0.54
C ALA A 37 -6.46 -0.08 1.21
N GLY A 38 -6.15 -0.41 2.44
CA GLY A 38 -6.94 -1.30 3.27
C GLY A 38 -6.93 -0.85 4.72
N VAL A 39 -7.68 -1.56 5.55
CA VAL A 39 -7.78 -1.30 6.99
C VAL A 39 -6.40 -1.45 7.64
N PHE A 40 -5.98 -0.44 8.40
CA PHE A 40 -4.77 -0.53 9.22
C PHE A 40 -5.01 -1.36 10.48
N LYS A 41 -6.04 -0.98 11.25
CA LYS A 41 -6.52 -1.72 12.42
C LYS A 41 -8.05 -1.66 12.47
N GLY A 42 -8.68 -2.73 12.92
CA GLY A 42 -10.13 -2.90 12.86
C GLY A 42 -10.96 -2.12 13.90
N ARG A 43 -10.38 -1.16 14.60
CA ARG A 43 -11.08 -0.32 15.59
C ARG A 43 -11.26 1.09 15.04
N LYS A 44 -12.39 1.73 15.34
CA LYS A 44 -12.75 3.06 14.86
C LYS A 44 -11.68 4.13 15.16
N ALA A 45 -10.98 4.03 16.26
CA ALA A 45 -9.88 4.93 16.62
C ALA A 45 -8.77 5.02 15.55
N TYR A 46 -8.66 4.02 14.68
CA TYR A 46 -7.64 3.94 13.62
C TYR A 46 -8.18 4.20 12.22
N ASP A 47 -9.42 4.70 12.08
CA ASP A 47 -10.05 4.91 10.77
C ASP A 47 -9.29 5.88 9.86
N TRP A 48 -8.58 6.83 10.43
CA TRP A 48 -7.79 7.82 9.68
C TRP A 48 -6.42 7.31 9.23
N SER A 49 -6.09 6.08 9.58
CA SER A 49 -4.87 5.38 9.16
C SER A 49 -5.25 4.22 8.25
N VAL A 50 -4.49 4.05 7.18
CA VAL A 50 -4.68 2.94 6.24
C VAL A 50 -3.36 2.24 5.97
N GLU A 51 -3.43 0.99 5.53
CA GLU A 51 -2.31 0.27 4.95
C GLU A 51 -2.37 0.42 3.43
N THR A 52 -1.26 0.83 2.82
CA THR A 52 -1.14 0.95 1.37
C THR A 52 -0.32 -0.20 0.80
N SER A 53 -0.72 -0.67 -0.38
CA SER A 53 -0.02 -1.72 -1.11
C SER A 53 0.12 -1.32 -2.57
N ILE A 54 1.23 -1.70 -3.18
CA ILE A 54 1.52 -1.42 -4.58
C ILE A 54 2.19 -2.61 -5.24
N TYR A 55 1.85 -2.83 -6.49
CA TYR A 55 2.49 -3.81 -7.35
C TYR A 55 2.72 -3.22 -8.73
N ILE A 56 3.93 -3.38 -9.25
CA ILE A 56 4.31 -2.99 -10.62
C ILE A 56 4.90 -4.21 -11.31
N ARG A 57 4.50 -4.48 -12.54
CA ARG A 57 5.11 -5.55 -13.34
C ARG A 57 6.61 -5.32 -13.46
N LEU A 58 7.39 -6.39 -13.38
CA LEU A 58 8.87 -6.32 -13.40
C LEU A 58 9.42 -5.60 -14.63
N ASP A 59 8.83 -5.80 -15.80
CA ASP A 59 9.23 -5.17 -17.04
C ASP A 59 8.87 -3.67 -17.14
N ASN A 60 8.12 -3.16 -16.16
CA ASN A 60 7.71 -1.75 -16.10
C ASN A 60 8.32 -0.99 -14.92
N HIS A 61 9.27 -1.56 -14.20
CA HIS A 61 10.00 -0.88 -13.13
C HIS A 61 10.87 0.24 -13.71
N GLY A 62 11.03 1.32 -12.93
CA GLY A 62 11.87 2.45 -13.31
C GLY A 62 11.22 3.50 -14.22
N ASN A 63 9.93 3.34 -14.60
CA ASN A 63 9.21 4.24 -15.49
C ASN A 63 8.37 5.31 -14.77
N GLY A 64 8.52 5.47 -13.47
CA GLY A 64 7.73 6.43 -12.68
C GLY A 64 6.27 6.02 -12.44
N ILE A 65 5.85 4.83 -12.86
CA ILE A 65 4.48 4.33 -12.70
C ILE A 65 4.11 4.21 -11.23
N GLY A 66 5.01 3.68 -10.40
CA GLY A 66 4.78 3.51 -8.97
C GLY A 66 4.56 4.85 -8.26
N ARG A 67 5.35 5.87 -8.59
CA ARG A 67 5.18 7.22 -8.06
C ARG A 67 3.80 7.79 -8.43
N ARG A 68 3.42 7.68 -9.69
CA ARG A 68 2.11 8.18 -10.19
C ARG A 68 0.93 7.46 -9.54
N LEU A 69 1.05 6.14 -9.34
CA LEU A 69 0.03 5.36 -8.63
C LEU A 69 -0.13 5.84 -7.19
N TYR A 70 0.95 5.99 -6.45
CA TYR A 70 0.89 6.43 -5.06
C TYR A 70 0.46 7.89 -4.94
N GLU A 71 0.90 8.78 -5.81
CA GLU A 71 0.43 10.17 -5.82
C GLU A 71 -1.09 10.24 -6.00
N LYS A 72 -1.64 9.44 -6.93
CA LYS A 72 -3.09 9.38 -7.14
C LYS A 72 -3.82 8.72 -5.97
N LEU A 73 -3.28 7.64 -5.44
CA LEU A 73 -3.85 6.97 -4.28
C LEU A 73 -3.92 7.91 -3.07
N GLU A 74 -2.83 8.59 -2.76
CA GLU A 74 -2.74 9.53 -1.64
C GLU A 74 -3.66 10.73 -1.82
N GLU A 75 -3.82 11.24 -3.05
CA GLU A 75 -4.78 12.31 -3.38
C GLU A 75 -6.21 11.88 -3.02
N ILE A 76 -6.61 10.67 -3.44
CA ILE A 76 -7.96 10.15 -3.15
C ILE A 76 -8.14 9.93 -1.65
N LEU A 77 -7.17 9.32 -0.99
CA LEU A 77 -7.21 9.04 0.45
C LEU A 77 -7.31 10.33 1.28
N ALA A 78 -6.59 11.36 0.91
CA ALA A 78 -6.68 12.67 1.56
C ALA A 78 -8.08 13.28 1.43
N LYS A 79 -8.73 13.14 0.28
CA LYS A 79 -10.12 13.57 0.06
C LYS A 79 -11.11 12.78 0.91
N GLN A 80 -10.81 11.51 1.21
CA GLN A 80 -11.63 10.71 2.14
C GLN A 80 -11.50 11.16 3.59
N GLY A 81 -10.45 11.88 3.94
CA GLY A 81 -10.12 12.28 5.31
C GLY A 81 -9.01 11.46 5.96
N VAL A 82 -8.34 10.59 5.23
CA VAL A 82 -7.19 9.81 5.72
C VAL A 82 -6.00 10.73 5.97
N THR A 83 -5.34 10.54 7.09
CA THR A 83 -4.15 11.33 7.49
C THR A 83 -2.86 10.53 7.40
N ASN A 84 -2.92 9.23 7.67
CA ASN A 84 -1.76 8.35 7.75
C ASN A 84 -1.84 7.24 6.71
N VAL A 85 -0.78 7.07 5.94
CA VAL A 85 -0.58 5.90 5.09
C VAL A 85 0.60 5.10 5.62
N ASN A 86 0.43 3.79 5.69
CA ASN A 86 1.39 2.86 6.27
C ASN A 86 1.68 1.74 5.27
N ALA A 87 2.92 1.36 5.12
CA ALA A 87 3.32 0.24 4.29
C ALA A 87 4.05 -0.82 5.12
N CYS A 88 3.64 -2.06 4.95
CA CYS A 88 4.26 -3.23 5.55
C CYS A 88 5.03 -3.98 4.48
N ILE A 89 6.35 -4.02 4.59
CA ILE A 89 7.23 -4.48 3.52
C ILE A 89 8.14 -5.58 4.04
N ALA A 90 8.24 -6.69 3.29
CA ALA A 90 9.23 -7.72 3.56
C ALA A 90 10.64 -7.10 3.45
N TYR A 91 11.51 -7.41 4.40
CA TYR A 91 12.82 -6.79 4.52
C TYR A 91 13.89 -7.83 4.89
N THR A 92 15.11 -7.57 4.46
CA THR A 92 16.28 -8.37 4.86
C THR A 92 17.51 -7.48 5.00
N GLU A 93 18.36 -7.77 5.97
CA GLU A 93 19.67 -7.11 6.08
C GLU A 93 20.61 -7.50 4.94
N HIS A 94 20.44 -8.72 4.41
CA HIS A 94 21.26 -9.26 3.33
C HIS A 94 20.35 -9.69 2.18
N GLU A 95 20.35 -8.91 1.12
CA GLU A 95 19.60 -9.21 -0.09
C GLU A 95 20.02 -10.55 -0.69
N ASP A 96 19.04 -11.28 -1.25
CA ASP A 96 19.27 -12.54 -1.94
C ASP A 96 18.43 -12.62 -3.23
N LYS A 97 18.46 -13.76 -3.92
CA LYS A 97 17.71 -13.96 -5.17
C LYS A 97 16.18 -13.88 -5.00
N HIS A 98 15.66 -14.02 -3.78
CA HIS A 98 14.23 -14.02 -3.48
C HIS A 98 13.72 -12.69 -2.95
N LEU A 99 14.58 -11.90 -2.30
CA LEU A 99 14.18 -10.64 -1.69
C LEU A 99 15.24 -9.56 -1.86
N HIS A 100 14.83 -8.49 -2.53
CA HIS A 100 15.56 -7.23 -2.64
C HIS A 100 14.81 -6.15 -1.85
N ASN A 101 15.53 -5.16 -1.35
CA ASN A 101 14.96 -4.05 -0.57
C ASN A 101 14.53 -2.87 -1.45
N ASP A 102 14.30 -3.09 -2.74
CA ASP A 102 13.91 -2.04 -3.69
C ASP A 102 12.62 -1.34 -3.27
N SER A 103 11.64 -2.08 -2.75
CA SER A 103 10.39 -1.52 -2.26
C SER A 103 10.60 -0.58 -1.07
N VAL A 104 11.51 -0.90 -0.17
CA VAL A 104 11.87 -0.03 0.96
C VAL A 104 12.48 1.28 0.45
N TYR A 105 13.42 1.22 -0.49
CA TYR A 105 14.04 2.40 -1.09
C TYR A 105 13.03 3.24 -1.86
N PHE A 106 12.14 2.61 -2.61
CA PHE A 106 11.05 3.26 -3.32
C PHE A 106 10.15 4.05 -2.35
N HIS A 107 9.70 3.44 -1.26
CA HIS A 107 8.87 4.11 -0.26
C HIS A 107 9.60 5.27 0.41
N LYS A 108 10.89 5.12 0.73
CA LYS A 108 11.72 6.22 1.27
C LYS A 108 11.74 7.42 0.32
N LYS A 109 11.91 7.19 -0.99
CA LYS A 109 11.91 8.26 -2.00
C LYS A 109 10.57 8.99 -2.09
N LEU A 110 9.46 8.32 -1.75
CA LEU A 110 8.13 8.92 -1.73
C LEU A 110 7.79 9.59 -0.41
N GLY A 111 8.72 9.65 0.53
CA GLY A 111 8.56 10.34 1.79
C GLY A 111 8.11 9.47 2.96
N TYR A 112 8.03 8.15 2.78
CA TYR A 112 7.78 7.22 3.88
C TYR A 112 9.00 7.15 4.80
N LYS A 113 8.73 7.07 6.10
CA LYS A 113 9.76 6.94 7.14
C LYS A 113 9.62 5.60 7.86
N THR A 114 10.73 5.01 8.25
CA THR A 114 10.74 3.77 9.02
C THR A 114 10.12 3.98 10.40
N VAL A 115 9.14 3.18 10.73
CA VAL A 115 8.56 3.10 12.09
C VAL A 115 9.30 2.05 12.92
N GLY A 116 9.51 0.87 12.37
CA GLY A 116 10.18 -0.21 13.06
C GLY A 116 10.33 -1.45 12.20
N ILE A 117 11.10 -2.40 12.73
CA ILE A 117 11.39 -3.67 12.06
C ILE A 117 11.03 -4.82 12.99
N PHE A 118 10.27 -5.78 12.49
CA PHE A 118 10.08 -7.07 13.14
C PHE A 118 11.10 -8.06 12.58
N HIS A 119 11.94 -8.60 13.44
CA HIS A 119 13.03 -9.48 13.05
C HIS A 119 12.56 -10.93 12.98
N LYS A 120 12.94 -11.63 11.89
CA LYS A 120 12.70 -13.07 11.70
C LYS A 120 11.23 -13.47 11.94
N CYS A 121 10.31 -12.64 11.45
CA CYS A 121 8.88 -12.84 11.66
C CYS A 121 8.19 -13.62 10.53
N ALA A 122 8.87 -13.86 9.42
CA ALA A 122 8.35 -14.61 8.29
C ALA A 122 9.34 -15.67 7.82
N TYR A 123 8.83 -16.88 7.54
CA TYR A 123 9.64 -17.99 7.04
C TYR A 123 9.20 -18.32 5.61
N LYS A 124 10.14 -18.23 4.66
CA LYS A 124 9.86 -18.45 3.26
C LYS A 124 11.16 -18.82 2.51
N PHE A 125 11.09 -19.72 1.53
CA PHE A 125 12.26 -20.18 0.79
C PHE A 125 13.39 -20.72 1.71
N ASP A 126 12.99 -21.47 2.75
CA ASP A 126 13.90 -22.06 3.74
C ASP A 126 14.75 -21.02 4.51
N LYS A 127 14.24 -19.78 4.62
CA LYS A 127 14.92 -18.67 5.25
C LYS A 127 13.95 -17.80 6.05
N TRP A 128 14.44 -17.22 7.14
CA TRP A 128 13.72 -16.22 7.92
C TRP A 128 13.95 -14.82 7.34
N TYR A 129 12.88 -14.06 7.22
CA TYR A 129 12.88 -12.67 6.76
C TYR A 129 12.30 -11.75 7.82
N ASP A 130 12.73 -10.49 7.75
CA ASP A 130 12.20 -9.41 8.59
C ASP A 130 11.02 -8.74 7.89
N MET A 131 10.34 -7.87 8.62
CA MET A 131 9.27 -7.03 8.10
C MET A 131 9.48 -5.61 8.61
N ILE A 132 9.51 -4.63 7.71
CA ILE A 132 9.62 -3.22 8.04
C ILE A 132 8.27 -2.54 7.89
N TRP A 133 7.89 -1.75 8.90
CA TRP A 133 6.77 -0.81 8.81
C TRP A 133 7.28 0.58 8.49
N MET A 134 6.64 1.21 7.53
CA MET A 134 6.94 2.59 7.12
C MET A 134 5.65 3.40 7.13
N GLU A 135 5.75 4.69 7.48
CA GLU A 135 4.60 5.60 7.54
C GLU A 135 4.86 6.90 6.80
N LYS A 136 3.76 7.53 6.38
CA LYS A 136 3.77 8.88 5.80
C LYS A 136 2.48 9.59 6.21
N PHE A 137 2.59 10.86 6.60
CA PHE A 137 1.43 11.71 6.83
C PHE A 137 1.06 12.43 5.54
N ILE A 138 -0.19 12.31 5.12
CA ILE A 138 -0.69 12.91 3.87
C ILE A 138 -1.66 14.07 4.10
N ALA A 139 -2.05 14.32 5.36
CA ALA A 139 -2.90 15.43 5.76
C ALA A 139 -2.60 15.82 7.22
N GLU A 140 -3.07 16.98 7.62
CA GLU A 140 -2.91 17.46 8.99
C GLU A 140 -3.80 16.69 9.97
N HIS A 141 -3.32 16.53 11.20
CA HIS A 141 -4.06 15.89 12.29
C HIS A 141 -4.86 16.97 13.04
N ASN A 142 -6.11 17.16 12.62
CA ASN A 142 -7.02 18.12 13.25
C ASN A 142 -7.49 17.62 14.61
N ALA A 143 -7.79 18.56 15.52
CA ALA A 143 -8.27 18.22 16.86
C ALA A 143 -9.65 17.52 16.85
N ASP A 144 -10.46 17.78 15.84
CA ASP A 144 -11.80 17.21 15.68
C ASP A 144 -11.98 16.75 14.22
N PRO A 145 -11.41 15.57 13.88
CA PRO A 145 -11.46 15.09 12.50
C PRO A 145 -12.86 14.58 12.14
N ASN A 146 -13.28 14.89 10.92
CA ASN A 146 -14.51 14.32 10.36
C ASN A 146 -14.36 12.81 10.15
N ASP A 147 -15.47 12.09 10.15
CA ASP A 147 -15.48 10.67 9.77
C ASP A 147 -14.98 10.50 8.33
N ILE A 148 -14.37 9.35 8.08
CA ILE A 148 -13.88 8.98 6.75
C ILE A 148 -15.07 8.85 5.78
N ILE A 149 -14.92 9.43 4.60
CA ILE A 149 -15.88 9.28 3.52
C ILE A 149 -15.54 7.99 2.75
N PRO A 150 -16.44 6.99 2.69
CA PRO A 150 -16.21 5.81 1.87
C PRO A 150 -15.94 6.15 0.40
N TYR A 151 -15.03 5.44 -0.23
CA TYR A 151 -14.61 5.73 -1.60
C TYR A 151 -15.77 5.89 -2.60
N PRO A 152 -16.81 5.00 -2.61
CA PRO A 152 -17.92 5.15 -3.54
C PRO A 152 -18.74 6.43 -3.33
N MET A 153 -18.63 7.07 -2.18
CA MET A 153 -19.37 8.28 -1.84
C MET A 153 -18.58 9.57 -2.10
N LEU A 154 -17.34 9.45 -2.56
CA LEU A 154 -16.57 10.63 -2.97
C LEU A 154 -17.13 11.20 -4.26
N ASN A 155 -17.44 12.49 -4.24
CA ASN A 155 -17.70 13.26 -5.43
C ASN A 155 -16.34 13.67 -6.05
N CYS A 156 -15.97 12.96 -7.08
CA CYS A 156 -14.73 13.25 -7.82
C CYS A 156 -15.01 14.24 -8.96
#